data_41898674ee13be7fac129794916b4e47
#
_entry.id   41898674ee13be7fac129794916b4e47
#
_cell.length_a   1.000
_cell.length_b   1.000
_cell.length_c   1.000
_cell.angle_alpha   90.00
_cell.angle_beta   90.00
_cell.angle_gamma   90.00
#
_symmetry.space_group_name_H-M   'P 1'
#
loop_
_entity.id
_entity.type
_entity.pdbx_description
1 polymer ?
#
loop_
_entity_poly.entity_id
_entity_poly.type
_entity_poly.pdbx_seq_one_letter_code
_entity_poly.pdbx_strand_id
1 'polypeptide(L)'
;IMPVIDHQSFQSRIELFSLLKTILNTGYWEIYSAYEAALSYYQEGRKNLQNVYEREKTSADEISVSLLGRPYAVMQNSMNKGIPDIFSALGVKPFYQDMLPAEREDLSEIETLLKRMHWNYAARILKAALCIARTSGLYPVYVTSFKCSPDSFTLDYFKRIMDKYGKP
;
A
#
# COMPACT_ATOMS: atom_id res chain seq x y z
N ILE A 1 20.88 2.85 16.77
CA ILE A 1 20.40 3.31 15.43
C ILE A 1 19.74 2.09 14.79
N MET A 2 18.47 2.21 14.48
CA MET A 2 17.76 1.15 13.73
C MET A 2 18.11 1.31 12.26
N PRO A 3 18.52 0.24 11.56
CA PRO A 3 18.78 0.32 10.14
C PRO A 3 17.47 0.54 9.37
N VAL A 4 17.58 1.29 8.29
CA VAL A 4 16.50 1.39 7.30
C VAL A 4 16.61 0.15 6.41
N ILE A 5 15.67 -0.77 6.55
CA ILE A 5 15.64 -1.99 5.73
C ILE A 5 14.98 -1.66 4.39
N ASP A 6 15.78 -1.57 3.35
CA ASP A 6 15.30 -1.55 1.97
C ASP A 6 15.28 -2.99 1.44
N HIS A 7 14.10 -3.52 1.14
CA HIS A 7 13.90 -4.90 0.68
C HIS A 7 14.63 -5.23 -0.63
N GLN A 8 15.05 -4.23 -1.40
CA GLN A 8 15.76 -4.41 -2.66
C GLN A 8 17.27 -4.28 -2.50
N SER A 9 17.75 -3.76 -1.37
CA SER A 9 19.17 -3.49 -1.14
C SER A 9 19.89 -4.69 -0.53
N PHE A 10 21.00 -5.10 -1.17
CA PHE A 10 21.93 -6.08 -0.60
C PHE A 10 22.52 -5.59 0.74
N GLN A 11 22.73 -4.30 0.87
CA GLN A 11 23.28 -3.70 2.09
C GLN A 11 22.35 -3.90 3.30
N SER A 12 21.04 -3.82 3.11
CA SER A 12 20.07 -4.08 4.17
C SER A 12 20.17 -5.49 4.73
N ARG A 13 20.53 -6.47 3.91
CA ARG A 13 20.76 -7.86 4.36
C ARG A 13 21.97 -7.97 5.26
N ILE A 14 23.06 -7.25 4.93
CA ILE A 14 24.28 -7.22 5.74
C ILE A 14 24.02 -6.51 7.08
N GLU A 15 23.31 -5.39 7.05
CA GLU A 15 22.95 -4.64 8.25
C GLU A 15 22.05 -5.47 9.16
N LEU A 16 21.05 -6.14 8.62
CA LEU A 16 20.19 -7.06 9.36
C LEU A 16 20.98 -8.18 10.00
N PHE A 17 21.89 -8.81 9.24
CA PHE A 17 22.80 -9.82 9.80
C PHE A 17 23.65 -9.27 10.94
N SER A 18 24.25 -8.10 10.75
CA SER A 18 25.10 -7.47 11.77
C SER A 18 24.36 -7.22 13.09
N LEU A 19 23.08 -6.87 13.01
CA LEU A 19 22.22 -6.70 14.19
C LEU A 19 21.83 -8.02 14.85
N LEU A 20 21.38 -8.98 14.04
CA LEU A 20 20.72 -10.18 14.55
C LEU A 20 21.74 -11.25 15.00
N LYS A 21 22.92 -11.32 14.42
CA LYS A 21 23.94 -12.34 14.73
C LYS A 21 24.25 -12.45 16.22
N THR A 22 24.32 -11.31 16.91
CA THR A 22 24.66 -11.25 18.33
C THR A 22 23.48 -11.60 19.22
N ILE A 23 22.26 -11.20 18.79
CA ILE A 23 21.03 -11.41 19.57
C ILE A 23 20.57 -12.86 19.45
N LEU A 24 20.59 -13.40 18.23
CA LEU A 24 20.05 -14.72 17.91
C LEU A 24 21.12 -15.84 17.96
N ASN A 25 22.42 -15.48 18.08
CA ASN A 25 23.53 -16.42 17.99
C ASN A 25 23.46 -17.34 16.76
N THR A 26 23.13 -16.75 15.60
CA THR A 26 22.91 -17.45 14.32
C THR A 26 23.95 -17.07 13.29
N GLY A 27 24.16 -17.94 12.28
CA GLY A 27 25.04 -17.71 11.15
C GLY A 27 24.40 -16.80 10.07
N TYR A 28 25.25 -16.27 9.18
CA TYR A 28 24.80 -15.42 8.06
C TYR A 28 23.76 -16.12 7.18
N TRP A 29 23.99 -17.37 6.84
CA TRP A 29 23.13 -18.13 5.92
C TRP A 29 21.75 -18.42 6.50
N GLU A 30 21.65 -18.60 7.81
CA GLU A 30 20.37 -18.78 8.48
C GLU A 30 19.53 -17.50 8.43
N ILE A 31 20.15 -16.34 8.73
CA ILE A 31 19.48 -15.04 8.64
C ILE A 31 19.12 -14.71 7.19
N TYR A 32 20.02 -14.98 6.24
CA TYR A 32 19.77 -14.79 4.83
C TYR A 32 18.59 -15.64 4.34
N SER A 33 18.56 -16.91 4.66
CA SER A 33 17.46 -17.82 4.27
C SER A 33 16.13 -17.39 4.87
N ALA A 34 16.13 -16.99 6.14
CA ALA A 34 14.93 -16.47 6.80
C ALA A 34 14.42 -15.18 6.15
N TYR A 35 15.33 -14.28 5.77
CA TYR A 35 14.99 -13.06 5.06
C TYR A 35 14.37 -13.34 3.68
N GLU A 36 14.98 -14.21 2.87
CA GLU A 36 14.47 -14.59 1.55
C GLU A 36 13.10 -15.29 1.66
N ALA A 37 12.94 -16.16 2.66
CA ALA A 37 11.64 -16.80 2.92
C ALA A 37 10.55 -15.78 3.28
N ALA A 38 10.87 -14.81 4.14
CA ALA A 38 9.95 -13.75 4.52
C ALA A 38 9.59 -12.84 3.33
N LEU A 39 10.57 -12.52 2.48
CA LEU A 39 10.36 -11.72 1.27
C LEU A 39 9.48 -12.47 0.26
N SER A 40 9.75 -13.75 0.04
CA SER A 40 8.95 -14.61 -0.84
C SER A 40 7.50 -14.71 -0.35
N TYR A 41 7.31 -14.95 0.94
CA TYR A 41 5.97 -14.98 1.57
C TYR A 41 5.22 -13.66 1.38
N TYR A 42 5.90 -12.53 1.59
CA TYR A 42 5.30 -11.21 1.37
C TYR A 42 4.90 -10.97 -0.09
N GLN A 43 5.76 -11.35 -1.04
CA GLN A 43 5.48 -11.20 -2.47
C GLN A 43 4.33 -12.11 -2.92
N GLU A 44 4.28 -13.35 -2.44
CA GLU A 44 3.20 -14.28 -2.70
C GLU A 44 1.87 -13.76 -2.13
N GLY A 45 1.88 -13.28 -0.88
CA GLY A 45 0.71 -12.66 -0.26
C GLY A 45 0.17 -11.50 -1.08
N ARG A 46 1.04 -10.60 -1.54
CA ARG A 46 0.63 -9.49 -2.43
C ARG A 46 0.06 -9.97 -3.76
N LYS A 47 0.68 -10.97 -4.38
CA LYS A 47 0.17 -11.58 -5.62
C LYS A 47 -1.22 -12.18 -5.42
N ASN A 48 -1.42 -12.88 -4.31
CA ASN A 48 -2.72 -13.45 -3.97
C ASN A 48 -3.79 -12.37 -3.77
N LEU A 49 -3.47 -11.28 -3.10
CA LEU A 49 -4.38 -10.14 -2.97
C LEU A 49 -4.74 -9.52 -4.33
N GLN A 50 -3.77 -9.34 -5.23
CA GLN A 50 -4.03 -8.85 -6.59
C GLN A 50 -4.89 -9.83 -7.39
N ASN A 51 -4.67 -11.13 -7.26
CA ASN A 51 -5.51 -12.13 -7.91
C ASN A 51 -6.96 -12.09 -7.40
N VAL A 52 -7.16 -11.85 -6.10
CA VAL A 52 -8.51 -11.65 -5.54
C VAL A 52 -9.15 -10.41 -6.17
N TYR A 53 -8.44 -9.28 -6.26
CA TYR A 53 -8.95 -8.09 -6.93
C TYR A 53 -9.35 -8.36 -8.38
N GLU A 54 -8.45 -8.97 -9.16
CA GLU A 54 -8.72 -9.26 -10.59
C GLU A 54 -9.96 -10.16 -10.78
N ARG A 55 -10.19 -11.13 -9.88
CA ARG A 55 -11.35 -12.00 -9.91
C ARG A 55 -12.63 -11.29 -9.49
N GLU A 56 -12.52 -10.40 -8.50
CA GLU A 56 -13.67 -9.80 -7.82
C GLU A 56 -13.99 -8.39 -8.30
N LYS A 57 -13.11 -7.77 -9.11
CA LYS A 57 -13.37 -6.42 -9.64
C LYS A 57 -14.69 -6.38 -10.40
N THR A 58 -15.41 -5.31 -10.19
CA THR A 58 -16.71 -5.06 -10.81
C THR A 58 -16.55 -4.61 -12.27
N SER A 59 -17.63 -4.65 -13.04
CA SER A 59 -17.67 -4.04 -14.36
C SER A 59 -17.52 -2.51 -14.26
N ALA A 60 -17.19 -1.86 -15.38
CA ALA A 60 -17.01 -0.40 -15.41
C ALA A 60 -18.29 0.38 -15.06
N ASP A 61 -19.45 -0.26 -15.21
CA ASP A 61 -20.76 0.32 -14.93
C ASP A 61 -21.19 0.15 -13.46
N GLU A 62 -20.48 -0.66 -12.69
CA GLU A 62 -20.76 -0.88 -11.28
C GLU A 62 -19.81 -0.05 -10.41
N ILE A 63 -20.33 0.45 -9.29
CA ILE A 63 -19.55 1.21 -8.33
C ILE A 63 -18.87 0.27 -7.35
N SER A 64 -17.55 0.44 -7.21
CA SER A 64 -16.75 -0.15 -6.16
C SER A 64 -15.85 0.89 -5.50
N VAL A 65 -15.38 0.60 -4.31
CA VAL A 65 -14.50 1.52 -3.58
C VAL A 65 -13.19 0.85 -3.22
N SER A 66 -12.13 1.62 -3.12
CA SER A 66 -10.87 1.15 -2.54
C SER A 66 -10.49 2.01 -1.35
N LEU A 67 -10.28 1.35 -0.21
CA LEU A 67 -9.85 1.99 1.01
C LEU A 67 -8.34 2.24 0.94
N LEU A 68 -7.96 3.50 1.11
CA LEU A 68 -6.59 3.99 1.11
C LEU A 68 -6.22 4.52 2.49
N GLY A 69 -4.99 4.35 2.88
CA GLY A 69 -4.49 4.85 4.16
C GLY A 69 -3.38 3.97 4.71
N ARG A 70 -2.99 4.26 5.94
CA ARG A 70 -2.02 3.41 6.63
C ARG A 70 -2.64 2.07 6.98
N PRO A 71 -1.91 0.93 6.85
CA PRO A 71 -2.48 -0.40 7.04
C PRO A 71 -3.24 -0.55 8.36
N TYR A 72 -2.71 -0.05 9.46
CA TYR A 72 -3.38 -0.13 10.76
C TYR A 72 -4.66 0.73 10.84
N ALA A 73 -4.74 1.83 10.09
CA ALA A 73 -5.96 2.64 10.03
C ALA A 73 -7.03 1.99 9.15
N VAL A 74 -6.63 1.32 8.07
CA VAL A 74 -7.54 0.76 7.07
C VAL A 74 -8.00 -0.66 7.43
N MET A 75 -7.08 -1.51 7.94
CA MET A 75 -7.33 -2.94 8.14
C MET A 75 -7.85 -3.30 9.53
N GLN A 76 -7.70 -2.41 10.52
CA GLN A 76 -8.15 -2.69 11.89
C GLN A 76 -9.57 -2.17 12.10
N ASN A 77 -10.52 -3.04 12.41
CA ASN A 77 -11.93 -2.69 12.60
C ASN A 77 -12.12 -1.62 13.68
N SER A 78 -11.33 -1.65 14.74
CA SER A 78 -11.35 -0.62 15.80
C SER A 78 -10.95 0.77 15.28
N MET A 79 -10.10 0.84 14.27
CA MET A 79 -9.59 2.09 13.68
C MET A 79 -10.45 2.56 12.50
N ASN A 80 -10.85 1.66 11.61
CA ASN A 80 -11.67 2.00 10.43
C ASN A 80 -13.17 2.12 10.75
N LYS A 81 -13.57 1.80 12.00
CA LYS A 81 -14.96 1.94 12.47
C LYS A 81 -15.99 1.17 11.63
N GLY A 82 -15.59 0.05 11.03
CA GLY A 82 -16.47 -0.76 10.19
C GLY A 82 -16.80 -0.14 8.83
N ILE A 83 -16.03 0.82 8.34
CA ILE A 83 -16.26 1.44 7.02
C ILE A 83 -16.40 0.40 5.90
N PRO A 84 -15.56 -0.66 5.80
CA PRO A 84 -15.74 -1.69 4.77
C PRO A 84 -17.09 -2.39 4.84
N ASP A 85 -17.55 -2.70 6.05
CA ASP A 85 -18.84 -3.39 6.28
C ASP A 85 -20.02 -2.49 5.89
N ILE A 86 -19.91 -1.17 6.13
CA ILE A 86 -20.92 -0.18 5.71
C ILE A 86 -21.06 -0.18 4.18
N PHE A 87 -19.94 -0.13 3.44
CA PHE A 87 -20.00 -0.21 1.98
C PHE A 87 -20.61 -1.52 1.50
N SER A 88 -20.20 -2.64 2.09
CA SER A 88 -20.74 -3.96 1.76
C SER A 88 -22.26 -4.03 2.00
N ALA A 89 -22.75 -3.47 3.12
CA ALA A 89 -24.17 -3.42 3.44
C ALA A 89 -24.99 -2.54 2.44
N LEU A 90 -24.34 -1.56 1.82
CA LEU A 90 -24.90 -0.73 0.76
C LEU A 90 -24.82 -1.38 -0.64
N GLY A 91 -24.31 -2.60 -0.74
CA GLY A 91 -24.10 -3.28 -2.02
C GLY A 91 -22.89 -2.78 -2.81
N VAL A 92 -22.04 -1.94 -2.21
CA VAL A 92 -20.82 -1.43 -2.83
C VAL A 92 -19.64 -2.30 -2.40
N LYS A 93 -18.93 -2.87 -3.36
CA LYS A 93 -17.79 -3.77 -3.08
C LYS A 93 -16.57 -2.97 -2.62
N PRO A 94 -16.06 -3.20 -1.38
CA PRO A 94 -14.84 -2.56 -0.90
C PRO A 94 -13.60 -3.37 -1.25
N PHE A 95 -12.58 -2.71 -1.75
CA PHE A 95 -11.23 -3.23 -1.94
C PHE A 95 -10.26 -2.48 -1.02
N TYR A 96 -9.04 -2.98 -0.90
CA TYR A 96 -7.97 -2.32 -0.17
C TYR A 96 -6.84 -1.95 -1.13
N GLN A 97 -6.13 -0.87 -0.83
CA GLN A 97 -5.03 -0.38 -1.68
C GLN A 97 -3.99 -1.45 -2.05
N ASP A 98 -3.73 -2.41 -1.14
CA ASP A 98 -2.74 -3.47 -1.35
C ASP A 98 -3.21 -4.56 -2.33
N MET A 99 -4.50 -4.59 -2.63
CA MET A 99 -5.09 -5.47 -3.64
C MET A 99 -4.92 -4.92 -5.06
N LEU A 100 -4.72 -3.60 -5.20
CA LEU A 100 -4.63 -2.96 -6.51
C LEU A 100 -3.28 -3.24 -7.18
N PRO A 101 -3.25 -3.38 -8.53
CA PRO A 101 -2.02 -3.58 -9.28
C PRO A 101 -1.22 -2.28 -9.50
N ALA A 102 -1.17 -1.42 -8.49
CA ALA A 102 -0.61 -0.08 -8.57
C ALA A 102 0.88 -0.02 -8.96
N GLU A 103 1.63 -1.11 -8.78
CA GLU A 103 3.03 -1.21 -9.21
C GLU A 103 3.17 -1.46 -10.73
N ARG A 104 2.08 -1.83 -11.41
CA ARG A 104 2.05 -2.06 -12.87
C ARG A 104 1.62 -0.82 -13.65
N GLU A 105 1.17 0.22 -12.94
CA GLU A 105 0.77 1.49 -13.55
C GLU A 105 1.97 2.26 -14.10
N ASP A 106 1.72 3.04 -15.14
CA ASP A 106 2.66 4.07 -15.56
C ASP A 106 2.70 5.19 -14.52
N LEU A 107 3.77 5.24 -13.76
CA LEU A 107 3.97 6.19 -12.67
C LEU A 107 4.68 7.48 -13.11
N SER A 108 4.94 7.67 -14.41
CA SER A 108 5.68 8.83 -14.97
C SER A 108 5.11 10.18 -14.49
N GLU A 109 3.79 10.27 -14.37
CA GLU A 109 3.09 11.46 -13.92
C GLU A 109 3.44 11.90 -12.48
N ILE A 110 3.67 10.95 -11.60
CA ILE A 110 4.01 11.19 -10.19
C ILE A 110 5.45 10.81 -9.83
N GLU A 111 6.26 10.44 -10.81
CA GLU A 111 7.63 9.94 -10.59
C GLU A 111 8.49 10.94 -9.82
N THR A 112 8.47 12.21 -10.21
CA THR A 112 9.23 13.27 -9.53
C THR A 112 8.79 13.44 -8.07
N LEU A 113 7.49 13.29 -7.81
CA LEU A 113 6.94 13.33 -6.46
C LEU A 113 7.39 12.11 -5.67
N LEU A 114 7.29 10.91 -6.24
CA LEU A 114 7.71 9.66 -5.59
C LEU A 114 9.20 9.66 -5.24
N LYS A 115 10.08 10.18 -6.11
CA LYS A 115 11.52 10.31 -5.85
C LYS A 115 11.84 11.22 -4.66
N ARG A 116 10.98 12.18 -4.35
CA ARG A 116 11.13 13.10 -3.20
C ARG A 116 10.38 12.62 -1.95
N MET A 117 9.58 11.58 -2.09
CA MET A 117 8.74 11.06 -1.00
C MET A 117 9.52 10.04 -0.16
N HIS A 118 9.95 10.46 1.03
CA HIS A 118 10.70 9.59 1.95
C HIS A 118 9.80 8.62 2.75
N TRP A 119 8.48 8.82 2.71
CA TRP A 119 7.51 8.04 3.46
C TRP A 119 6.92 6.93 2.59
N ASN A 120 7.34 5.69 2.83
CA ASN A 120 6.91 4.54 2.04
C ASN A 120 5.39 4.40 1.93
N TYR A 121 4.67 4.56 3.05
CA TYR A 121 3.20 4.46 3.02
C TYR A 121 2.55 5.58 2.19
N ALA A 122 3.08 6.79 2.25
CA ALA A 122 2.60 7.89 1.42
C ALA A 122 2.80 7.58 -0.08
N ALA A 123 3.98 7.09 -0.46
CA ALA A 123 4.27 6.67 -1.83
C ALA A 123 3.29 5.56 -2.30
N ARG A 124 3.01 4.57 -1.46
CA ARG A 124 2.05 3.49 -1.77
C ARG A 124 0.62 4.02 -1.94
N ILE A 125 0.19 4.94 -1.09
CA ILE A 125 -1.13 5.58 -1.19
C ILE A 125 -1.24 6.35 -2.52
N LEU A 126 -0.22 7.12 -2.91
CA LEU A 126 -0.27 7.91 -4.14
C LEU A 126 -0.22 7.03 -5.41
N LYS A 127 0.53 5.92 -5.40
CA LYS A 127 0.48 4.93 -6.47
C LYS A 127 -0.91 4.30 -6.61
N ALA A 128 -1.51 3.90 -5.49
CA ALA A 128 -2.86 3.37 -5.48
C ALA A 128 -3.90 4.42 -5.92
N ALA A 129 -3.73 5.68 -5.51
CA ALA A 129 -4.58 6.79 -5.94
C ALA A 129 -4.56 6.95 -7.47
N LEU A 130 -3.37 6.90 -8.09
CA LEU A 130 -3.26 6.99 -9.54
C LEU A 130 -3.92 5.81 -10.26
N CYS A 131 -3.75 4.59 -9.73
CA CYS A 131 -4.43 3.39 -10.24
C CYS A 131 -5.96 3.55 -10.18
N ILE A 132 -6.50 4.01 -9.04
CA ILE A 132 -7.94 4.26 -8.87
C ILE A 132 -8.42 5.36 -9.81
N ALA A 133 -7.67 6.46 -9.93
CA ALA A 133 -8.04 7.59 -10.78
C ALA A 133 -8.26 7.17 -12.24
N ARG A 134 -7.47 6.20 -12.72
CA ARG A 134 -7.53 5.67 -14.08
C ARG A 134 -8.50 4.51 -14.26
N THR A 135 -8.99 3.92 -13.17
CA THR A 135 -9.92 2.78 -13.24
C THR A 135 -11.36 3.25 -13.21
N SER A 136 -12.13 2.95 -14.27
CA SER A 136 -13.57 3.23 -14.29
C SER A 136 -14.32 2.41 -13.23
N GLY A 137 -15.37 2.98 -12.64
CA GLY A 137 -16.20 2.31 -11.61
C GLY A 137 -15.53 2.16 -10.24
N LEU A 138 -14.23 2.45 -10.10
CA LEU A 138 -13.52 2.36 -8.82
C LEU A 138 -13.31 3.75 -8.21
N TYR A 139 -13.71 3.93 -6.96
CA TYR A 139 -13.64 5.20 -6.25
C TYR A 139 -12.79 5.10 -4.97
N PRO A 140 -12.08 6.16 -4.59
CA PRO A 140 -11.22 6.14 -3.42
C PRO A 140 -11.99 6.42 -2.13
N VAL A 141 -11.60 5.78 -1.05
CA VAL A 141 -12.01 6.10 0.32
C VAL A 141 -10.74 6.27 1.16
N TYR A 142 -10.33 7.52 1.38
CA TYR A 142 -9.13 7.80 2.16
C TYR A 142 -9.43 7.80 3.66
N VAL A 143 -8.93 6.77 4.35
CA VAL A 143 -9.12 6.60 5.80
C VAL A 143 -7.89 7.11 6.53
N THR A 144 -8.06 8.17 7.30
CA THR A 144 -7.01 8.72 8.14
C THR A 144 -7.56 9.17 9.50
N SER A 145 -6.82 8.93 10.56
CA SER A 145 -7.13 9.39 11.91
C SER A 145 -6.13 10.42 12.42
N PHE A 146 -5.18 10.83 11.58
CA PHE A 146 -4.05 11.66 11.94
C PHE A 146 -4.03 12.99 11.21
N LYS A 147 -3.66 14.04 11.94
CA LYS A 147 -3.31 15.36 11.39
C LYS A 147 -1.79 15.57 11.43
N CYS A 148 -1.00 14.52 11.23
CA CYS A 148 0.45 14.65 11.18
C CYS A 148 0.89 15.17 9.80
N SER A 149 2.07 15.77 9.74
CA SER A 149 2.60 16.33 8.49
C SER A 149 2.61 15.36 7.31
N PRO A 150 3.11 14.09 7.45
CA PRO A 150 3.09 13.15 6.35
C PRO A 150 1.70 12.89 5.78
N ASP A 151 0.68 12.71 6.62
CA ASP A 151 -0.68 12.43 6.16
C ASP A 151 -1.32 13.66 5.51
N SER A 152 -1.05 14.85 6.05
CA SER A 152 -1.55 16.12 5.48
C SER A 152 -0.97 16.37 4.09
N PHE A 153 0.34 16.15 3.89
CA PHE A 153 0.97 16.24 2.58
C PHE A 153 0.43 15.19 1.61
N THR A 154 0.29 13.95 2.06
CA THR A 154 -0.24 12.88 1.21
C THR A 154 -1.65 13.18 0.75
N LEU A 155 -2.49 13.71 1.64
CA LEU A 155 -3.87 14.07 1.33
C LEU A 155 -3.97 15.18 0.27
N ASP A 156 -3.09 16.19 0.32
CA ASP A 156 -3.08 17.26 -0.69
C ASP A 156 -2.74 16.71 -2.09
N TYR A 157 -1.69 15.91 -2.21
CA TYR A 157 -1.34 15.28 -3.48
C TYR A 157 -2.40 14.28 -3.96
N PHE A 158 -2.98 13.51 -3.03
CA PHE A 158 -4.08 12.62 -3.33
C PHE A 158 -5.26 13.39 -3.96
N LYS A 159 -5.69 14.48 -3.35
CA LYS A 159 -6.77 15.32 -3.89
C LYS A 159 -6.44 15.85 -5.30
N ARG A 160 -5.23 16.34 -5.50
CA ARG A 160 -4.80 16.82 -6.83
C ARG A 160 -4.88 15.73 -7.90
N ILE A 161 -4.54 14.48 -7.56
CA ILE A 161 -4.69 13.34 -8.47
C ILE A 161 -6.19 13.11 -8.76
N MET A 162 -7.03 13.06 -7.73
CA MET A 162 -8.48 12.85 -7.91
C MET A 162 -9.11 13.96 -8.75
N ASP A 163 -8.84 15.22 -8.43
CA ASP A 163 -9.35 16.39 -9.15
C ASP A 163 -8.97 16.35 -10.65
N LYS A 164 -7.73 15.97 -10.96
CA LYS A 164 -7.25 15.87 -12.35
C LYS A 164 -8.04 14.86 -13.18
N TYR A 165 -8.49 13.78 -12.55
CA TYR A 165 -9.24 12.70 -13.22
C TYR A 165 -10.77 12.80 -13.00
N GLY A 166 -11.26 13.86 -12.35
CA GLY A 166 -12.68 14.06 -12.08
C GLY A 166 -13.27 13.03 -11.13
N LYS A 167 -12.46 12.47 -10.24
CA LYS A 167 -12.89 11.55 -9.18
C LYS A 167 -13.19 12.32 -7.89
N PRO A 168 -14.24 11.95 -7.13
CA PRO A 168 -14.57 12.59 -5.85
C PRO A 168 -13.51 12.31 -4.77
#